data_02aa21732f14fdcf9f5caa061326797d
#
_entry.id   02aa21732f14fdcf9f5caa061326797d
#
_cell.length_a   1.000
_cell.length_b   1.000
_cell.length_c   1.000
_cell.angle_alpha   90.00
_cell.angle_beta   90.00
_cell.angle_gamma   90.00
#
_symmetry.space_group_name_H-M   'P 1'
#
loop_
_entity.id
_entity.type
_entity.pdbx_description
1 polymer ?
#
loop_
_entity_poly.entity_id
_entity_poly.type
_entity_poly.pdbx_seq_one_letter_code
_entity_poly.pdbx_strand_id
1 'polypeptide(L)'
;MTIRDDARATLKTPLGDKTIYRLDKIKGAANLPYSIKVLLESSLRNLDGDAYTEADVAAIAAYDAATVATNDTEINFMPGRVILQDFTGVPAVVDLAAMRVAVQKMGGDPQQVNPLVPCDLVIDHSVQVDAFGTADALRINSRKEFARNLERYEFLKWGQGAFANFRVVPPATGIVHQVNLEYLATVVAERDGVLFPDSVVGTDSHTTMINGLGVLGWGVGGIEAEAVMLGQPIAMLLPEVVGFQLHGKLPEGSNATDLVLRVTQVLRAHGVVNKFVEFHGEGLDELSLATRATIANMAPEYGATCGFFPVDQLTLDYLALSGRDEALIQTVELYYKEQGLWRESGRNIAYGANLSLDLATVKPALAGPKRPQDRVDLDAMKSQWHKDLADSFGVKSPAAATTAGSMAD
;
A
#
# COMPACT_ATOMS: atom_id res chain seq x y z
N MET A 1 30.25 -19.98 -5.40
CA MET A 1 29.49 -19.38 -4.29
C MET A 1 28.84 -18.17 -4.88
N THR A 2 27.52 -18.09 -4.86
CA THR A 2 26.78 -16.96 -5.44
C THR A 2 26.73 -15.80 -4.44
N ILE A 3 26.47 -14.59 -4.91
CA ILE A 3 26.27 -13.42 -4.03
C ILE A 3 25.14 -13.67 -3.00
N ARG A 4 24.17 -14.50 -3.34
CA ARG A 4 23.09 -14.95 -2.45
C ARG A 4 23.64 -15.82 -1.31
N ASP A 5 24.55 -16.76 -1.62
CA ASP A 5 25.15 -17.62 -0.61
C ASP A 5 26.00 -16.82 0.37
N ASP A 6 26.74 -15.82 -0.11
CA ASP A 6 27.58 -14.92 0.72
C ASP A 6 26.73 -14.02 1.63
N ALA A 7 25.53 -13.65 1.19
CA ALA A 7 24.60 -12.83 1.95
C ALA A 7 23.75 -13.64 2.95
N ARG A 8 23.69 -14.97 2.83
CA ARG A 8 22.90 -15.82 3.69
C ARG A 8 23.42 -15.81 5.13
N ALA A 9 22.53 -15.55 6.09
CA ALA A 9 22.84 -15.53 7.51
C ALA A 9 21.67 -16.09 8.35
N THR A 10 21.95 -16.38 9.61
CA THR A 10 20.93 -16.75 10.58
C THR A 10 20.67 -15.60 11.52
N LEU A 11 19.42 -15.20 11.66
CA LEU A 11 18.94 -14.25 12.64
C LEU A 11 18.23 -15.00 13.78
N LYS A 12 18.67 -14.76 15.01
CA LYS A 12 18.02 -15.29 16.21
C LYS A 12 16.84 -14.40 16.58
N THR A 13 15.65 -14.98 16.62
CA THR A 13 14.42 -14.25 16.91
C THR A 13 13.58 -15.00 17.96
N PRO A 14 12.59 -14.34 18.58
CA PRO A 14 11.62 -15.03 19.44
C PRO A 14 10.81 -16.12 18.73
N LEU A 15 10.72 -16.05 17.39
CA LEU A 15 10.10 -17.11 16.55
C LEU A 15 11.07 -18.22 16.17
N GLY A 16 12.27 -18.26 16.80
CA GLY A 16 13.33 -19.23 16.53
C GLY A 16 14.42 -18.69 15.59
N ASP A 17 15.38 -19.55 15.27
CA ASP A 17 16.44 -19.22 14.33
C ASP A 17 15.90 -19.17 12.90
N LYS A 18 16.07 -18.04 12.21
CA LYS A 18 15.55 -17.80 10.87
C LYS A 18 16.66 -17.47 9.89
N THR A 19 16.50 -17.88 8.66
CA THR A 19 17.40 -17.45 7.57
C THR A 19 17.02 -16.04 7.10
N ILE A 20 18.04 -15.21 6.84
CA ILE A 20 17.90 -13.90 6.18
C ILE A 20 18.96 -13.76 5.10
N TYR A 21 18.75 -12.85 4.15
CA TYR A 21 19.76 -12.46 3.15
C TYR A 21 20.19 -11.03 3.42
N ARG A 22 21.37 -10.86 3.96
CA ARG A 22 21.90 -9.58 4.49
C ARG A 22 22.20 -8.58 3.39
N LEU A 23 21.59 -7.41 3.48
CA LEU A 23 21.79 -6.31 2.53
C LEU A 23 23.14 -5.61 2.70
N ASP A 24 23.73 -5.62 3.91
CA ASP A 24 25.04 -5.04 4.17
C ASP A 24 26.20 -5.77 3.47
N LYS A 25 25.96 -6.98 2.95
CA LYS A 25 26.90 -7.72 2.13
C LYS A 25 26.92 -7.24 0.68
N ILE A 26 25.93 -6.47 0.27
CA ILE A 26 25.79 -5.97 -1.10
C ILE A 26 26.42 -4.56 -1.16
N LYS A 27 27.49 -4.44 -1.96
CA LYS A 27 28.16 -3.16 -2.16
C LYS A 27 27.20 -2.16 -2.80
N GLY A 28 27.04 -0.98 -2.18
CA GLY A 28 26.11 0.06 -2.64
C GLY A 28 24.79 0.11 -1.86
N ALA A 29 24.38 -0.97 -1.19
CA ALA A 29 23.09 -1.06 -0.52
C ALA A 29 22.91 -0.08 0.66
N ALA A 30 24.00 0.39 1.27
CA ALA A 30 23.92 1.16 2.53
C ALA A 30 23.05 2.41 2.44
N ASN A 31 23.18 3.20 1.38
CA ASN A 31 22.53 4.51 1.22
C ASN A 31 21.34 4.51 0.25
N LEU A 32 20.86 3.33 -0.15
CA LEU A 32 19.67 3.22 -0.98
C LEU A 32 18.43 3.73 -0.22
N PRO A 33 17.45 4.29 -0.92
CA PRO A 33 16.10 4.48 -0.39
C PRO A 33 15.55 3.18 0.22
N TYR A 34 14.76 3.29 1.28
CA TYR A 34 14.22 2.11 1.97
C TYR A 34 13.36 1.24 1.04
N SER A 35 12.54 1.87 0.20
CA SER A 35 11.74 1.16 -0.82
C SER A 35 12.60 0.39 -1.82
N ILE A 36 13.72 0.96 -2.26
CA ILE A 36 14.68 0.29 -3.16
C ILE A 36 15.38 -0.87 -2.46
N LYS A 37 15.66 -0.77 -1.15
CA LYS A 37 16.21 -1.90 -0.38
C LYS A 37 15.25 -3.09 -0.31
N VAL A 38 13.93 -2.84 -0.25
CA VAL A 38 12.93 -3.92 -0.32
C VAL A 38 12.99 -4.63 -1.67
N LEU A 39 13.13 -3.87 -2.77
CA LEU A 39 13.33 -4.45 -4.11
C LEU A 39 14.63 -5.25 -4.19
N LEU A 40 15.72 -4.71 -3.64
CA LEU A 40 17.03 -5.38 -3.59
C LEU A 40 16.97 -6.69 -2.81
N GLU A 41 16.31 -6.70 -1.64
CA GLU A 41 16.13 -7.92 -0.85
C GLU A 41 15.35 -8.98 -1.64
N SER A 42 14.26 -8.57 -2.31
CA SER A 42 13.46 -9.48 -3.12
C SER A 42 14.29 -10.10 -4.26
N SER A 43 15.07 -9.33 -4.99
CA SER A 43 15.93 -9.86 -6.06
C SER A 43 17.03 -10.77 -5.51
N LEU A 44 17.67 -10.40 -4.40
CA LEU A 44 18.73 -11.20 -3.77
C LEU A 44 18.19 -12.54 -3.25
N ARG A 45 17.03 -12.53 -2.59
CA ARG A 45 16.40 -13.72 -2.02
C ARG A 45 15.91 -14.69 -3.09
N ASN A 46 15.36 -14.18 -4.20
CA ASN A 46 14.83 -14.98 -5.29
C ASN A 46 15.85 -15.31 -6.39
N LEU A 47 17.12 -14.93 -6.22
CA LEU A 47 18.18 -15.16 -7.22
C LEU A 47 18.26 -16.63 -7.61
N ASP A 48 17.95 -16.93 -8.88
CA ASP A 48 17.88 -18.28 -9.46
C ASP A 48 18.74 -18.42 -10.73
N GLY A 49 19.28 -17.30 -11.25
CA GLY A 49 20.08 -17.24 -12.47
C GLY A 49 19.27 -17.17 -13.77
N ASP A 50 17.95 -17.12 -13.70
CA ASP A 50 17.03 -17.03 -14.84
C ASP A 50 16.14 -15.79 -14.71
N ALA A 51 15.07 -15.86 -13.89
CA ALA A 51 14.19 -14.71 -13.64
C ALA A 51 14.88 -13.64 -12.77
N TYR A 52 15.80 -14.04 -11.91
CA TYR A 52 16.59 -13.15 -11.05
C TYR A 52 18.07 -13.47 -11.19
N THR A 53 18.84 -12.51 -11.72
CA THR A 53 20.25 -12.68 -11.98
C THR A 53 21.12 -11.84 -11.04
N GLU A 54 22.41 -12.17 -10.94
CA GLU A 54 23.39 -11.31 -10.23
C GLU A 54 23.48 -9.91 -10.86
N ALA A 55 23.19 -9.78 -12.15
CA ALA A 55 23.15 -8.49 -12.84
C ALA A 55 22.00 -7.61 -12.33
N ASP A 56 20.82 -8.20 -12.06
CA ASP A 56 19.68 -7.46 -11.49
C ASP A 56 19.99 -6.96 -10.09
N VAL A 57 20.57 -7.81 -9.24
CA VAL A 57 21.03 -7.41 -7.89
C VAL A 57 22.05 -6.28 -7.98
N ALA A 58 23.02 -6.37 -8.89
CA ALA A 58 24.03 -5.35 -9.09
C ALA A 58 23.43 -4.04 -9.62
N ALA A 59 22.46 -4.11 -10.54
CA ALA A 59 21.77 -2.95 -11.10
C ALA A 59 20.98 -2.19 -10.03
N ILE A 60 20.23 -2.90 -9.18
CA ILE A 60 19.49 -2.28 -8.06
C ILE A 60 20.45 -1.69 -7.03
N ALA A 61 21.56 -2.39 -6.71
CA ALA A 61 22.56 -1.90 -5.76
C ALA A 61 23.34 -0.67 -6.28
N ALA A 62 23.42 -0.51 -7.60
CA ALA A 62 24.01 0.64 -8.27
C ALA A 62 23.01 1.79 -8.51
N TYR A 63 21.85 1.75 -7.88
CA TYR A 63 20.84 2.80 -7.98
C TYR A 63 21.45 4.19 -7.84
N ASP A 64 21.26 5.03 -8.85
CA ASP A 64 21.66 6.42 -8.85
C ASP A 64 20.44 7.31 -9.04
N ALA A 65 20.08 8.02 -8.00
CA ALA A 65 18.93 8.91 -7.97
C ALA A 65 18.97 10.02 -9.05
N ALA A 66 20.16 10.41 -9.50
CA ALA A 66 20.31 11.46 -10.53
C ALA A 66 20.05 10.96 -11.96
N THR A 67 20.24 9.68 -12.22
CA THR A 67 20.18 9.11 -13.57
C THR A 67 19.08 8.07 -13.77
N VAL A 68 18.48 7.54 -12.72
CA VAL A 68 17.48 6.46 -12.79
C VAL A 68 16.29 6.82 -13.67
N ALA A 69 15.85 8.08 -13.67
CA ALA A 69 14.71 8.55 -14.49
C ALA A 69 14.97 8.47 -16.01
N THR A 70 16.23 8.38 -16.42
CA THR A 70 16.66 8.29 -17.83
C THR A 70 17.27 6.95 -18.18
N ASN A 71 17.28 6.02 -17.24
CA ASN A 71 17.88 4.70 -17.39
C ASN A 71 16.74 3.65 -17.47
N ASP A 72 16.63 2.99 -18.60
CA ASP A 72 15.60 1.94 -18.84
C ASP A 72 16.01 0.60 -18.21
N THR A 73 16.50 0.63 -16.97
CA THR A 73 16.86 -0.59 -16.23
C THR A 73 15.58 -1.32 -15.81
N GLU A 74 15.33 -2.46 -16.42
CA GLU A 74 14.25 -3.35 -16.02
C GLU A 74 14.68 -4.24 -14.86
N ILE A 75 13.77 -4.50 -13.93
CA ILE A 75 13.93 -5.40 -12.80
C ILE A 75 12.69 -6.27 -12.64
N ASN A 76 12.88 -7.43 -12.05
CA ASN A 76 11.81 -8.31 -11.61
C ASN A 76 11.55 -8.16 -10.12
N PHE A 77 10.27 -8.08 -9.74
CA PHE A 77 9.85 -8.01 -8.35
C PHE A 77 8.79 -9.08 -8.05
N MET A 78 9.06 -9.92 -7.03
CA MET A 78 8.10 -10.89 -6.51
C MET A 78 7.52 -10.37 -5.19
N PRO A 79 6.26 -9.92 -5.18
CA PRO A 79 5.56 -9.56 -3.94
C PRO A 79 5.47 -10.73 -2.97
N GLY A 80 5.48 -10.42 -1.67
CA GLY A 80 5.35 -11.43 -0.63
C GLY A 80 3.98 -12.10 -0.62
N ARG A 81 2.93 -11.37 -0.99
CA ARG A 81 1.54 -11.82 -1.02
C ARG A 81 0.66 -11.00 -1.96
N VAL A 82 -0.56 -11.49 -2.19
CA VAL A 82 -1.59 -10.81 -2.99
C VAL A 82 -2.81 -10.52 -2.12
N ILE A 83 -3.41 -9.35 -2.29
CA ILE A 83 -4.69 -9.02 -1.69
C ILE A 83 -5.73 -8.70 -2.76
N LEU A 84 -6.93 -9.22 -2.58
CA LEU A 84 -8.03 -9.08 -3.51
C LEU A 84 -9.24 -8.47 -2.78
N GLN A 85 -9.96 -7.60 -3.45
CA GLN A 85 -11.34 -7.27 -3.06
C GLN A 85 -12.32 -8.12 -3.88
N ASP A 86 -13.58 -8.18 -3.52
CA ASP A 86 -14.48 -9.20 -4.05
C ASP A 86 -15.02 -8.92 -5.46
N PHE A 87 -14.96 -7.68 -5.98
CA PHE A 87 -15.36 -7.43 -7.37
C PHE A 87 -14.32 -7.86 -8.39
N THR A 88 -13.06 -7.69 -8.08
CA THR A 88 -11.93 -8.05 -8.97
C THR A 88 -11.33 -9.39 -8.63
N GLY A 89 -11.42 -9.81 -7.37
CA GLY A 89 -10.84 -11.07 -6.89
C GLY A 89 -11.67 -12.31 -7.25
N VAL A 90 -13.00 -12.20 -7.29
CA VAL A 90 -13.84 -13.35 -7.71
C VAL A 90 -13.51 -13.78 -9.14
N PRO A 91 -13.40 -12.89 -10.15
CA PRO A 91 -12.93 -13.27 -11.48
C PRO A 91 -11.59 -13.98 -11.48
N ALA A 92 -10.59 -13.51 -10.72
CA ALA A 92 -9.29 -14.15 -10.62
C ALA A 92 -9.38 -15.60 -10.09
N VAL A 93 -10.24 -15.84 -9.09
CA VAL A 93 -10.48 -17.20 -8.58
C VAL A 93 -11.22 -18.08 -9.61
N VAL A 94 -12.14 -17.49 -10.40
CA VAL A 94 -12.80 -18.18 -11.52
C VAL A 94 -11.76 -18.61 -12.56
N ASP A 95 -10.80 -17.76 -12.89
CA ASP A 95 -9.74 -18.07 -13.84
C ASP A 95 -8.84 -19.20 -13.34
N LEU A 96 -8.46 -19.21 -12.06
CA LEU A 96 -7.76 -20.35 -11.46
C LEU A 96 -8.56 -21.65 -11.56
N ALA A 97 -9.87 -21.60 -11.35
CA ALA A 97 -10.74 -22.76 -11.51
C ALA A 97 -10.81 -23.24 -12.98
N ALA A 98 -10.89 -22.31 -13.93
CA ALA A 98 -10.85 -22.60 -15.37
C ALA A 98 -9.50 -23.19 -15.80
N MET A 99 -8.39 -22.70 -15.25
CA MET A 99 -7.06 -23.27 -15.49
C MET A 99 -6.98 -24.72 -15.02
N ARG A 100 -7.56 -25.10 -13.87
CA ARG A 100 -7.65 -26.50 -13.43
C ARG A 100 -8.35 -27.39 -14.45
N VAL A 101 -9.47 -26.91 -15.00
CA VAL A 101 -10.20 -27.63 -16.05
C VAL A 101 -9.35 -27.78 -17.33
N ALA A 102 -8.63 -26.74 -17.71
CA ALA A 102 -7.74 -26.79 -18.87
C ALA A 102 -6.59 -27.78 -18.68
N VAL A 103 -5.91 -27.73 -17.54
CA VAL A 103 -4.82 -28.67 -17.19
C VAL A 103 -5.32 -30.11 -17.20
N GLN A 104 -6.50 -30.40 -16.65
CA GLN A 104 -7.12 -31.71 -16.68
C GLN A 104 -7.40 -32.19 -18.11
N LYS A 105 -7.93 -31.32 -18.97
CA LYS A 105 -8.17 -31.64 -20.39
C LYS A 105 -6.88 -31.96 -21.16
N MET A 106 -5.77 -31.34 -20.77
CA MET A 106 -4.45 -31.60 -21.34
C MET A 106 -3.77 -32.85 -20.73
N GLY A 107 -4.42 -33.54 -19.79
CA GLY A 107 -3.87 -34.74 -19.15
C GLY A 107 -2.92 -34.47 -17.99
N GLY A 108 -2.81 -33.22 -17.52
CA GLY A 108 -2.03 -32.83 -16.36
C GLY A 108 -2.81 -32.93 -15.04
N ASP A 109 -2.11 -32.74 -13.92
CA ASP A 109 -2.73 -32.73 -12.60
C ASP A 109 -3.31 -31.33 -12.29
N PRO A 110 -4.64 -31.16 -12.18
CA PRO A 110 -5.26 -29.89 -11.85
C PRO A 110 -4.87 -29.34 -10.47
N GLN A 111 -4.36 -30.17 -9.56
CA GLN A 111 -3.88 -29.71 -8.25
C GLN A 111 -2.59 -28.86 -8.34
N GLN A 112 -1.91 -28.84 -9.47
CA GLN A 112 -0.77 -27.95 -9.71
C GLN A 112 -1.18 -26.48 -9.78
N VAL A 113 -2.44 -26.19 -10.11
CA VAL A 113 -2.95 -24.80 -10.16
C VAL A 113 -3.37 -24.37 -8.76
N ASN A 114 -2.50 -23.65 -8.09
CA ASN A 114 -2.73 -23.03 -6.79
C ASN A 114 -1.96 -21.70 -6.71
N PRO A 115 -2.39 -20.74 -5.89
CA PRO A 115 -1.54 -19.62 -5.54
C PRO A 115 -0.23 -20.08 -4.90
N LEU A 116 0.90 -19.63 -5.43
CA LEU A 116 2.25 -19.92 -4.92
C LEU A 116 2.68 -18.93 -3.83
N VAL A 117 1.94 -17.83 -3.68
CA VAL A 117 2.09 -16.84 -2.61
C VAL A 117 0.78 -16.76 -1.83
N PRO A 118 0.81 -16.35 -0.55
CA PRO A 118 -0.41 -16.10 0.21
C PRO A 118 -1.32 -15.13 -0.52
N CYS A 119 -2.59 -15.48 -0.63
CA CYS A 119 -3.61 -14.70 -1.31
C CYS A 119 -4.83 -14.55 -0.41
N ASP A 120 -5.15 -13.32 -0.03
CA ASP A 120 -6.29 -13.00 0.81
C ASP A 120 -7.34 -12.24 -0.01
N LEU A 121 -8.58 -12.74 -0.01
CA LEU A 121 -9.71 -12.04 -0.60
C LEU A 121 -10.62 -11.51 0.52
N VAL A 122 -10.85 -10.20 0.53
CA VAL A 122 -11.73 -9.55 1.51
C VAL A 122 -13.03 -9.17 0.83
N ILE A 123 -14.16 -9.60 1.41
CA ILE A 123 -15.50 -9.26 0.92
C ILE A 123 -15.93 -7.94 1.55
N ASP A 124 -15.85 -6.86 0.77
CA ASP A 124 -16.18 -5.52 1.23
C ASP A 124 -16.89 -4.65 0.20
N HIS A 125 -16.45 -4.64 -1.05
CA HIS A 125 -16.97 -3.75 -2.10
C HIS A 125 -18.39 -4.05 -2.52
N SER A 126 -18.84 -5.30 -2.41
CA SER A 126 -20.21 -5.71 -2.72
C SER A 126 -21.20 -5.44 -1.60
N VAL A 127 -20.71 -5.15 -0.40
CA VAL A 127 -21.56 -4.93 0.79
C VAL A 127 -22.32 -3.60 0.69
N GLN A 128 -23.65 -3.66 0.86
CA GLN A 128 -24.53 -2.51 0.77
C GLN A 128 -25.27 -2.26 2.08
N VAL A 129 -25.52 -0.99 2.39
CA VAL A 129 -26.36 -0.57 3.51
C VAL A 129 -27.78 -0.39 3.01
N ASP A 130 -28.65 -1.40 3.24
CA ASP A 130 -30.06 -1.37 2.86
C ASP A 130 -30.95 -0.76 3.95
N ALA A 131 -30.54 -0.86 5.21
CA ALA A 131 -31.23 -0.30 6.36
C ALA A 131 -30.25 0.38 7.30
N PHE A 132 -30.69 1.48 7.91
CA PHE A 132 -29.87 2.26 8.85
C PHE A 132 -30.77 2.91 9.93
N GLY A 133 -30.11 3.40 11.00
CA GLY A 133 -30.79 4.18 12.05
C GLY A 133 -31.78 3.40 12.92
N THR A 134 -31.79 2.06 12.86
CA THR A 134 -32.65 1.20 13.67
C THR A 134 -31.86 0.08 14.33
N ALA A 135 -32.35 -0.45 15.45
CA ALA A 135 -31.72 -1.57 16.14
C ALA A 135 -31.62 -2.85 15.26
N ASP A 136 -32.55 -3.01 14.32
CA ASP A 136 -32.62 -4.15 13.40
C ASP A 136 -31.71 -3.99 12.14
N ALA A 137 -31.15 -2.84 11.90
CA ALA A 137 -30.45 -2.52 10.65
C ALA A 137 -29.37 -3.57 10.30
N LEU A 138 -28.52 -3.94 11.26
CA LEU A 138 -27.47 -4.94 11.04
C LEU A 138 -28.04 -6.30 10.59
N ARG A 139 -29.10 -6.77 11.25
CA ARG A 139 -29.77 -8.04 10.93
C ARG A 139 -30.43 -8.02 9.56
N ILE A 140 -31.05 -6.89 9.19
CA ILE A 140 -31.69 -6.70 7.87
C ILE A 140 -30.59 -6.71 6.79
N ASN A 141 -29.53 -5.93 6.97
CA ASN A 141 -28.43 -5.83 6.01
C ASN A 141 -27.75 -7.18 5.80
N SER A 142 -27.41 -7.91 6.88
CA SER A 142 -26.81 -9.24 6.77
C SER A 142 -27.68 -10.22 5.99
N ARG A 143 -29.00 -10.24 6.26
CA ARG A 143 -29.93 -11.13 5.54
C ARG A 143 -29.98 -10.79 4.05
N LYS A 144 -30.05 -9.51 3.70
CA LYS A 144 -30.11 -9.07 2.30
C LYS A 144 -28.79 -9.32 1.59
N GLU A 145 -27.66 -9.10 2.27
CA GLU A 145 -26.32 -9.35 1.76
C GLU A 145 -26.16 -10.82 1.34
N PHE A 146 -26.47 -11.77 2.23
CA PHE A 146 -26.39 -13.18 1.91
C PHE A 146 -27.39 -13.61 0.83
N ALA A 147 -28.62 -13.08 0.84
CA ALA A 147 -29.60 -13.39 -0.19
C ALA A 147 -29.18 -12.89 -1.59
N ARG A 148 -28.53 -11.72 -1.65
CA ARG A 148 -28.05 -11.09 -2.89
C ARG A 148 -26.83 -11.79 -3.48
N ASN A 149 -25.91 -12.22 -2.64
CA ASN A 149 -24.58 -12.70 -3.02
C ASN A 149 -24.35 -14.19 -2.72
N LEU A 150 -25.41 -14.98 -2.51
CA LEU A 150 -25.33 -16.37 -2.09
C LEU A 150 -24.41 -17.21 -3.02
N GLU A 151 -24.63 -17.15 -4.33
CA GLU A 151 -23.84 -17.87 -5.33
C GLU A 151 -22.34 -17.51 -5.26
N ARG A 152 -22.04 -16.21 -5.12
CA ARG A 152 -20.67 -15.75 -4.93
C ARG A 152 -20.02 -16.32 -3.67
N TYR A 153 -20.76 -16.33 -2.58
CA TYR A 153 -20.24 -16.80 -1.29
C TYR A 153 -20.07 -18.33 -1.25
N GLU A 154 -20.95 -19.06 -1.90
CA GLU A 154 -20.78 -20.50 -2.09
C GLU A 154 -19.54 -20.82 -2.91
N PHE A 155 -19.32 -20.07 -4.01
CA PHE A 155 -18.12 -20.19 -4.84
C PHE A 155 -16.84 -19.88 -4.06
N LEU A 156 -16.81 -18.76 -3.32
CA LEU A 156 -15.63 -18.39 -2.52
C LEU A 156 -15.36 -19.38 -1.38
N LYS A 157 -16.42 -19.90 -0.75
CA LYS A 157 -16.28 -20.96 0.27
C LYS A 157 -15.69 -22.24 -0.31
N TRP A 158 -16.11 -22.62 -1.51
CA TRP A 158 -15.50 -23.72 -2.25
C TRP A 158 -14.02 -23.41 -2.56
N GLY A 159 -13.73 -22.22 -3.09
CA GLY A 159 -12.38 -21.81 -3.46
C GLY A 159 -11.40 -21.86 -2.29
N GLN A 160 -11.81 -21.41 -1.11
CA GLN A 160 -10.99 -21.46 0.10
C GLN A 160 -10.64 -22.91 0.51
N GLY A 161 -11.51 -23.88 0.22
CA GLY A 161 -11.23 -25.30 0.46
C GLY A 161 -10.48 -26.00 -0.68
N ALA A 162 -10.59 -25.46 -1.91
CA ALA A 162 -10.03 -26.05 -3.11
C ALA A 162 -8.60 -25.62 -3.41
N PHE A 163 -8.25 -24.36 -3.09
CA PHE A 163 -6.94 -23.78 -3.37
C PHE A 163 -6.09 -23.65 -2.11
N ALA A 164 -4.84 -24.10 -2.18
CA ALA A 164 -3.83 -23.79 -1.17
C ALA A 164 -3.47 -22.30 -1.22
N ASN A 165 -2.99 -21.74 -0.10
CA ASN A 165 -2.60 -20.34 0.04
C ASN A 165 -3.71 -19.33 -0.29
N PHE A 166 -4.97 -19.75 -0.32
CA PHE A 166 -6.10 -18.86 -0.57
C PHE A 166 -7.02 -18.80 0.66
N ARG A 167 -7.27 -17.58 1.14
CA ARG A 167 -8.12 -17.30 2.29
C ARG A 167 -9.17 -16.25 1.96
N VAL A 168 -10.37 -16.39 2.47
CA VAL A 168 -11.46 -15.45 2.30
C VAL A 168 -11.83 -14.83 3.65
N VAL A 169 -11.81 -13.50 3.72
CA VAL A 169 -12.30 -12.73 4.86
C VAL A 169 -13.80 -12.44 4.62
N PRO A 170 -14.68 -12.85 5.52
CA PRO A 170 -16.13 -12.76 5.31
C PRO A 170 -16.64 -11.31 5.30
N PRO A 171 -17.85 -11.06 4.77
CA PRO A 171 -18.46 -9.74 4.76
C PRO A 171 -18.69 -9.22 6.19
N ALA A 172 -18.79 -7.91 6.34
CA ALA A 172 -18.96 -7.20 7.61
C ALA A 172 -17.76 -7.32 8.57
N THR A 173 -16.59 -7.75 8.09
CA THR A 173 -15.33 -7.73 8.86
C THR A 173 -14.66 -6.35 8.80
N GLY A 174 -14.65 -5.71 7.63
CA GLY A 174 -14.07 -4.39 7.41
C GLY A 174 -13.73 -4.16 5.95
N ILE A 175 -13.23 -2.96 5.64
CA ILE A 175 -12.73 -2.58 4.32
C ILE A 175 -11.39 -3.26 4.08
N VAL A 176 -11.15 -3.76 2.86
CA VAL A 176 -9.97 -4.56 2.50
C VAL A 176 -8.65 -3.96 2.97
N HIS A 177 -8.45 -2.65 2.77
CA HIS A 177 -7.17 -2.01 3.13
C HIS A 177 -7.03 -1.80 4.63
N GLN A 178 -8.12 -1.57 5.37
CA GLN A 178 -8.13 -1.53 6.83
C GLN A 178 -7.87 -2.92 7.42
N VAL A 179 -8.52 -3.95 6.90
CA VAL A 179 -8.28 -5.36 7.29
C VAL A 179 -6.83 -5.75 7.01
N ASN A 180 -6.27 -5.31 5.87
CA ASN A 180 -4.86 -5.51 5.56
C ASN A 180 -3.95 -4.84 6.60
N LEU A 181 -4.18 -3.57 6.87
CA LEU A 181 -3.37 -2.78 7.82
C LEU A 181 -3.46 -3.32 9.24
N GLU A 182 -4.67 -3.63 9.70
CA GLU A 182 -4.97 -3.94 11.10
C GLU A 182 -4.79 -5.42 11.44
N TYR A 183 -4.82 -6.33 10.45
CA TYR A 183 -4.88 -7.75 10.71
C TYR A 183 -3.98 -8.63 9.82
N LEU A 184 -3.95 -8.40 8.48
CA LEU A 184 -3.29 -9.33 7.56
C LEU A 184 -1.79 -9.10 7.45
N ALA A 185 -1.34 -7.83 7.42
CA ALA A 185 0.07 -7.49 7.26
C ALA A 185 0.89 -7.85 8.48
N THR A 186 2.07 -8.40 8.25
CA THR A 186 3.01 -8.85 9.29
C THR A 186 4.28 -7.99 9.38
N VAL A 187 4.49 -7.08 8.42
CA VAL A 187 5.69 -6.23 8.26
C VAL A 187 6.95 -7.05 7.93
N VAL A 188 7.20 -8.14 8.64
CA VAL A 188 8.16 -9.19 8.26
C VAL A 188 7.38 -10.43 7.91
N ALA A 189 7.55 -10.93 6.71
CA ALA A 189 6.98 -12.19 6.24
C ALA A 189 7.96 -13.34 6.46
N GLU A 190 7.41 -14.54 6.61
CA GLU A 190 8.18 -15.79 6.71
C GLU A 190 7.70 -16.78 5.66
N ARG A 191 8.64 -17.42 4.96
CA ARG A 191 8.37 -18.56 4.08
C ARG A 191 9.53 -19.55 4.17
N ASP A 192 9.21 -20.79 4.46
CA ASP A 192 10.19 -21.89 4.56
C ASP A 192 11.39 -21.58 5.48
N GLY A 193 11.11 -20.89 6.60
CA GLY A 193 12.14 -20.50 7.57
C GLY A 193 13.00 -19.30 7.16
N VAL A 194 12.65 -18.61 6.05
CA VAL A 194 13.30 -17.40 5.57
C VAL A 194 12.45 -16.19 5.92
N LEU A 195 13.04 -15.20 6.59
CA LEU A 195 12.41 -13.90 6.83
C LEU A 195 12.76 -12.92 5.71
N PHE A 196 11.77 -12.10 5.36
CA PHE A 196 11.92 -11.02 4.37
C PHE A 196 10.90 -9.91 4.63
N PRO A 197 11.09 -8.68 4.09
CA PRO A 197 10.12 -7.61 4.26
C PRO A 197 8.77 -8.00 3.65
N ASP A 198 7.69 -7.85 4.39
CA ASP A 198 6.34 -8.02 3.83
C ASP A 198 6.14 -7.03 2.68
N SER A 199 5.56 -7.50 1.61
CA SER A 199 5.21 -6.71 0.43
C SER A 199 3.96 -7.28 -0.22
N VAL A 200 3.15 -6.41 -0.83
CA VAL A 200 1.84 -6.82 -1.31
C VAL A 200 1.47 -6.11 -2.61
N VAL A 201 0.86 -6.84 -3.53
CA VAL A 201 0.09 -6.23 -4.61
C VAL A 201 -1.38 -6.57 -4.46
N GLY A 202 -2.23 -5.67 -4.88
CA GLY A 202 -3.67 -5.86 -4.75
C GLY A 202 -4.44 -5.42 -5.98
N THR A 203 -5.61 -5.99 -6.17
CA THR A 203 -6.50 -5.64 -7.30
C THR A 203 -7.32 -4.36 -7.05
N ASP A 204 -6.85 -3.52 -6.16
CA ASP A 204 -7.43 -2.22 -5.84
C ASP A 204 -6.35 -1.15 -5.75
N SER A 205 -6.63 0.06 -6.27
CA SER A 205 -5.66 1.16 -6.31
C SER A 205 -5.22 1.62 -4.90
N HIS A 206 -6.10 1.53 -3.90
CA HIS A 206 -5.80 1.92 -2.52
C HIS A 206 -5.06 0.85 -1.69
N THR A 207 -4.60 -0.23 -2.32
CA THR A 207 -3.62 -1.17 -1.73
C THR A 207 -2.40 -0.42 -1.18
N THR A 208 -2.10 0.74 -1.75
CA THR A 208 -1.03 1.65 -1.29
C THR A 208 -1.15 2.09 0.17
N MET A 209 -2.32 1.99 0.81
CA MET A 209 -2.52 2.31 2.23
C MET A 209 -1.52 1.58 3.15
N ILE A 210 -1.11 0.38 2.77
CA ILE A 210 -0.23 -0.46 3.56
C ILE A 210 1.18 0.11 3.73
N ASN A 211 1.61 1.00 2.82
CA ASN A 211 2.91 1.64 2.91
C ASN A 211 3.06 2.53 4.15
N GLY A 212 1.95 2.97 4.76
CA GLY A 212 1.96 3.66 6.05
C GLY A 212 2.49 2.80 7.19
N LEU A 213 2.40 1.47 7.07
CA LEU A 213 2.94 0.49 8.03
C LEU A 213 4.40 0.11 7.75
N GLY A 214 4.97 0.58 6.64
CA GLY A 214 6.30 0.21 6.18
C GLY A 214 6.34 -1.08 5.35
N VAL A 215 5.20 -1.49 4.82
CA VAL A 215 5.05 -2.60 3.87
C VAL A 215 4.96 -2.02 2.46
N LEU A 216 5.86 -2.43 1.57
CA LEU A 216 5.84 -1.96 0.19
C LEU A 216 4.65 -2.58 -0.55
N GLY A 217 3.77 -1.74 -1.10
CA GLY A 217 2.60 -2.25 -1.80
C GLY A 217 1.93 -1.24 -2.71
N TRP A 218 1.31 -1.75 -3.79
CA TRP A 218 0.53 -0.95 -4.75
C TRP A 218 -0.56 -1.76 -5.43
N GLY A 219 -1.45 -1.06 -6.13
CA GLY A 219 -2.51 -1.65 -6.92
C GLY A 219 -2.02 -2.13 -8.28
N VAL A 220 -2.52 -3.28 -8.72
CA VAL A 220 -2.24 -3.90 -10.02
C VAL A 220 -3.55 -4.33 -10.69
N GLY A 221 -3.50 -4.63 -11.99
CA GLY A 221 -4.62 -5.26 -12.70
C GLY A 221 -4.86 -6.71 -12.26
N GLY A 222 -6.05 -7.25 -12.56
CA GLY A 222 -6.40 -8.64 -12.22
C GLY A 222 -5.43 -9.66 -12.81
N ILE A 223 -5.06 -9.49 -14.09
CA ILE A 223 -4.12 -10.38 -14.79
C ILE A 223 -2.72 -10.36 -14.15
N GLU A 224 -2.25 -9.18 -13.72
CA GLU A 224 -0.96 -9.06 -13.02
C GLU A 224 -1.00 -9.74 -11.65
N ALA A 225 -2.11 -9.60 -10.92
CA ALA A 225 -2.31 -10.30 -9.65
C ALA A 225 -2.32 -11.82 -9.85
N GLU A 226 -3.01 -12.32 -10.88
CA GLU A 226 -3.01 -13.75 -11.24
C GLU A 226 -1.62 -14.25 -11.60
N ALA A 227 -0.85 -13.46 -12.37
CA ALA A 227 0.53 -13.81 -12.71
C ALA A 227 1.38 -13.99 -11.44
N VAL A 228 1.28 -13.06 -10.48
CA VAL A 228 1.97 -13.16 -9.19
C VAL A 228 1.49 -14.38 -8.39
N MET A 229 0.17 -14.65 -8.38
CA MET A 229 -0.37 -15.85 -7.72
C MET A 229 0.20 -17.13 -8.33
N LEU A 230 0.50 -17.15 -9.61
CA LEU A 230 1.11 -18.28 -10.34
C LEU A 230 2.65 -18.27 -10.28
N GLY A 231 3.26 -17.39 -9.50
CA GLY A 231 4.70 -17.34 -9.28
C GLY A 231 5.49 -16.54 -10.33
N GLN A 232 4.81 -15.77 -11.18
CA GLN A 232 5.48 -14.89 -12.14
C GLN A 232 5.81 -13.55 -11.47
N PRO A 233 7.05 -13.06 -11.58
CA PRO A 233 7.39 -11.74 -11.05
C PRO A 233 6.76 -10.61 -11.88
N ILE A 234 6.61 -9.46 -11.26
CA ILE A 234 6.25 -8.22 -11.95
C ILE A 234 7.52 -7.64 -12.57
N ALA A 235 7.54 -7.53 -13.90
CA ALA A 235 8.57 -6.79 -14.61
C ALA A 235 8.27 -5.29 -14.53
N MET A 236 9.24 -4.49 -14.09
CA MET A 236 9.09 -3.05 -13.95
C MET A 236 10.42 -2.33 -14.17
N LEU A 237 10.35 -1.07 -14.58
CA LEU A 237 11.53 -0.22 -14.57
C LEU A 237 11.94 0.09 -13.12
N LEU A 238 13.24 0.16 -12.86
CA LEU A 238 13.76 0.58 -11.56
C LEU A 238 13.24 2.00 -11.26
N PRO A 239 12.41 2.20 -10.21
CA PRO A 239 11.65 3.44 -10.05
C PRO A 239 12.51 4.59 -9.54
N GLU A 240 12.26 5.80 -10.03
CA GLU A 240 12.73 7.01 -9.38
C GLU A 240 12.03 7.16 -8.02
N VAL A 241 12.81 7.50 -6.99
CA VAL A 241 12.28 7.78 -5.65
C VAL A 241 12.36 9.27 -5.35
N VAL A 242 11.19 9.87 -5.06
CA VAL A 242 11.07 11.26 -4.61
C VAL A 242 11.01 11.28 -3.09
N GLY A 243 11.98 11.94 -2.45
CA GLY A 243 11.95 12.18 -1.01
C GLY A 243 10.95 13.28 -0.67
N PHE A 244 10.12 13.06 0.37
CA PHE A 244 9.21 14.06 0.88
C PHE A 244 9.46 14.28 2.37
N GLN A 245 10.13 15.39 2.66
CA GLN A 245 10.49 15.75 4.02
C GLN A 245 9.32 16.43 4.75
N LEU A 246 8.95 15.88 5.90
CA LEU A 246 8.01 16.49 6.84
C LEU A 246 8.77 17.01 8.05
N HIS A 247 8.51 18.25 8.45
CA HIS A 247 9.09 18.86 9.63
C HIS A 247 8.06 19.72 10.38
N GLY A 248 8.36 20.09 11.63
CA GLY A 248 7.43 20.83 12.47
C GLY A 248 6.25 19.99 12.96
N LYS A 249 5.20 20.67 13.40
CA LYS A 249 3.98 20.06 13.98
C LYS A 249 2.74 20.66 13.35
N LEU A 250 1.66 19.86 13.26
CA LEU A 250 0.36 20.36 12.83
C LEU A 250 -0.16 21.41 13.81
N PRO A 251 -0.67 22.55 13.33
CA PRO A 251 -1.25 23.57 14.18
C PRO A 251 -2.57 23.10 14.77
N GLU A 252 -2.94 23.67 15.90
CA GLU A 252 -4.25 23.47 16.49
C GLU A 252 -5.36 23.85 15.49
N GLY A 253 -6.38 23.01 15.38
CA GLY A 253 -7.49 23.19 14.45
C GLY A 253 -7.28 22.53 13.08
N SER A 254 -6.06 22.09 12.74
CA SER A 254 -5.81 21.24 11.56
C SER A 254 -5.80 19.77 11.94
N ASN A 255 -6.19 18.92 11.02
CA ASN A 255 -6.29 17.47 11.23
C ASN A 255 -5.55 16.68 10.12
N ALA A 256 -5.58 15.35 10.24
CA ALA A 256 -4.94 14.45 9.27
C ALA A 256 -5.44 14.64 7.83
N THR A 257 -6.74 14.92 7.64
CA THR A 257 -7.31 15.14 6.30
C THR A 257 -6.74 16.41 5.66
N ASP A 258 -6.59 17.51 6.44
CA ASP A 258 -5.99 18.74 5.94
C ASP A 258 -4.56 18.53 5.45
N LEU A 259 -3.78 17.75 6.22
CA LEU A 259 -2.42 17.37 5.86
C LEU A 259 -2.40 16.53 4.58
N VAL A 260 -3.24 15.49 4.50
CA VAL A 260 -3.29 14.58 3.34
C VAL A 260 -3.65 15.34 2.06
N LEU A 261 -4.63 16.24 2.12
CA LEU A 261 -4.99 17.08 0.98
C LEU A 261 -3.83 18.00 0.56
N ARG A 262 -3.07 18.55 1.53
CA ARG A 262 -1.91 19.39 1.24
C ARG A 262 -0.78 18.59 0.60
N VAL A 263 -0.46 17.42 1.12
CA VAL A 263 0.53 16.49 0.53
C VAL A 263 0.14 16.12 -0.89
N THR A 264 -1.13 15.74 -1.11
CA THR A 264 -1.66 15.40 -2.43
C THR A 264 -1.51 16.57 -3.41
N GLN A 265 -1.82 17.79 -3.00
CA GLN A 265 -1.65 18.99 -3.82
C GLN A 265 -0.19 19.21 -4.22
N VAL A 266 0.75 19.09 -3.26
CA VAL A 266 2.19 19.33 -3.53
C VAL A 266 2.76 18.26 -4.46
N LEU A 267 2.48 16.98 -4.19
CA LEU A 267 2.97 15.88 -5.01
C LEU A 267 2.38 15.90 -6.43
N ARG A 268 1.09 16.22 -6.55
CA ARG A 268 0.45 16.34 -7.86
C ARG A 268 1.03 17.48 -8.69
N ALA A 269 1.34 18.62 -8.06
CA ALA A 269 1.96 19.77 -8.72
C ALA A 269 3.40 19.46 -9.16
N HIS A 270 4.16 18.66 -8.38
CA HIS A 270 5.51 18.24 -8.74
C HIS A 270 5.52 17.24 -9.90
N GLY A 271 4.54 16.34 -9.96
CA GLY A 271 4.47 15.26 -10.94
C GLY A 271 5.27 14.03 -10.52
N VAL A 272 4.57 13.06 -9.91
CA VAL A 272 5.15 11.82 -9.36
C VAL A 272 4.62 10.56 -10.04
N VAL A 273 4.10 10.68 -11.27
CA VAL A 273 3.56 9.55 -12.03
C VAL A 273 4.67 8.50 -12.28
N ASN A 274 4.36 7.24 -12.00
CA ASN A 274 5.27 6.09 -12.07
C ASN A 274 6.51 6.20 -11.15
N LYS A 275 6.50 7.10 -10.17
CA LYS A 275 7.58 7.23 -9.18
C LYS A 275 7.14 6.64 -7.84
N PHE A 276 8.11 6.29 -7.01
CA PHE A 276 7.89 6.06 -5.60
C PHE A 276 8.06 7.40 -4.86
N VAL A 277 7.27 7.61 -3.82
CA VAL A 277 7.47 8.70 -2.86
C VAL A 277 7.88 8.09 -1.53
N GLU A 278 8.95 8.57 -0.93
CA GLU A 278 9.41 8.10 0.37
C GLU A 278 9.39 9.25 1.37
N PHE A 279 8.61 9.10 2.44
CA PHE A 279 8.44 10.11 3.46
C PHE A 279 9.53 10.03 4.51
N HIS A 280 10.11 11.17 4.88
CA HIS A 280 11.19 11.28 5.86
C HIS A 280 11.11 12.58 6.67
N GLY A 281 12.06 12.78 7.60
CA GLY A 281 12.14 13.97 8.44
C GLY A 281 11.54 13.74 9.84
N GLU A 282 11.80 14.69 10.74
CA GLU A 282 11.34 14.62 12.14
C GLU A 282 9.83 14.79 12.30
N GLY A 283 9.16 15.42 11.33
CA GLY A 283 7.69 15.54 11.33
C GLY A 283 6.96 14.20 11.33
N LEU A 284 7.64 13.10 10.94
CA LEU A 284 7.05 11.76 11.02
C LEU A 284 6.77 11.33 12.47
N ASP A 285 7.54 11.80 13.44
CA ASP A 285 7.36 11.46 14.85
C ASP A 285 6.06 12.06 15.42
N GLU A 286 5.53 13.09 14.78
CA GLU A 286 4.28 13.76 15.15
C GLU A 286 3.04 13.12 14.47
N LEU A 287 3.22 12.17 13.55
CA LEU A 287 2.13 11.56 12.79
C LEU A 287 1.82 10.17 13.34
N SER A 288 0.56 9.97 13.75
CA SER A 288 0.08 8.62 14.05
C SER A 288 0.21 7.71 12.81
N LEU A 289 0.30 6.41 13.03
CA LEU A 289 0.35 5.46 11.92
C LEU A 289 -0.90 5.55 11.03
N ALA A 290 -2.07 5.80 11.61
CA ALA A 290 -3.30 6.01 10.85
C ALA A 290 -3.21 7.22 9.91
N THR A 291 -2.53 8.29 10.32
CA THR A 291 -2.26 9.46 9.46
C THR A 291 -1.31 9.09 8.33
N ARG A 292 -0.22 8.36 8.61
CA ARG A 292 0.70 7.87 7.58
C ARG A 292 -0.02 6.97 6.57
N ALA A 293 -0.86 6.05 7.06
CA ALA A 293 -1.67 5.17 6.22
C ALA A 293 -2.64 5.95 5.33
N THR A 294 -3.25 7.03 5.83
CA THR A 294 -4.13 7.89 5.04
C THR A 294 -3.37 8.63 3.94
N ILE A 295 -2.16 9.12 4.22
CA ILE A 295 -1.29 9.74 3.21
C ILE A 295 -0.90 8.70 2.13
N ALA A 296 -0.47 7.52 2.55
CA ALA A 296 -0.10 6.43 1.65
C ALA A 296 -1.29 5.96 0.79
N ASN A 297 -2.50 5.93 1.36
CA ASN A 297 -3.74 5.55 0.68
C ASN A 297 -4.02 6.43 -0.55
N MET A 298 -3.68 7.71 -0.48
CA MET A 298 -3.92 8.68 -1.56
C MET A 298 -2.82 8.71 -2.64
N ALA A 299 -1.94 7.70 -2.69
CA ALA A 299 -0.95 7.61 -3.77
C ALA A 299 -1.56 7.64 -5.18
N PRO A 300 -2.69 6.97 -5.46
CA PRO A 300 -3.36 7.10 -6.75
C PRO A 300 -3.80 8.53 -7.06
N GLU A 301 -4.28 9.28 -6.08
CA GLU A 301 -4.75 10.66 -6.26
C GLU A 301 -3.59 11.62 -6.55
N TYR A 302 -2.46 11.50 -5.88
CA TYR A 302 -1.30 12.31 -6.26
C TYR A 302 -0.49 11.72 -7.42
N GLY A 303 -0.79 10.49 -7.86
CA GLY A 303 -0.28 9.87 -9.08
C GLY A 303 1.00 9.06 -8.91
N ALA A 304 1.46 8.79 -7.70
CA ALA A 304 2.62 7.93 -7.43
C ALA A 304 2.23 6.44 -7.45
N THR A 305 3.19 5.56 -7.70
CA THR A 305 3.01 4.12 -7.53
C THR A 305 2.77 3.77 -6.07
N CYS A 306 3.52 4.39 -5.16
CA CYS A 306 3.31 4.27 -3.71
C CYS A 306 3.85 5.49 -2.95
N GLY A 307 3.39 5.64 -1.69
CA GLY A 307 3.90 6.62 -0.74
C GLY A 307 4.40 5.91 0.52
N PHE A 308 5.68 5.60 0.57
CA PHE A 308 6.29 4.70 1.53
C PHE A 308 6.75 5.42 2.80
N PHE A 309 6.44 4.84 3.95
CA PHE A 309 6.93 5.27 5.26
C PHE A 309 7.84 4.18 5.82
N PRO A 310 9.10 4.48 6.14
CA PRO A 310 10.01 3.50 6.74
C PRO A 310 9.53 3.02 8.11
N VAL A 311 9.81 1.77 8.43
CA VAL A 311 9.47 1.16 9.73
C VAL A 311 10.23 1.83 10.86
N ASP A 312 9.50 2.19 11.91
CA ASP A 312 10.02 2.79 13.14
C ASP A 312 9.23 2.32 14.37
N GLN A 313 9.45 2.97 15.52
CA GLN A 313 8.76 2.61 16.77
C GLN A 313 7.23 2.71 16.67
N LEU A 314 6.70 3.69 15.93
CA LEU A 314 5.25 3.83 15.74
C LEU A 314 4.65 2.65 14.95
N THR A 315 5.42 2.01 14.08
CA THR A 315 5.01 0.75 13.45
C THR A 315 4.85 -0.35 14.50
N LEU A 316 5.81 -0.52 15.40
CA LEU A 316 5.74 -1.54 16.48
C LEU A 316 4.58 -1.26 17.43
N ASP A 317 4.41 -0.01 17.84
CA ASP A 317 3.32 0.42 18.72
C ASP A 317 1.94 0.11 18.08
N TYR A 318 1.82 0.31 16.77
CA TYR A 318 0.60 0.00 16.04
C TYR A 318 0.35 -1.51 15.91
N LEU A 319 1.39 -2.31 15.69
CA LEU A 319 1.29 -3.76 15.69
C LEU A 319 0.80 -4.27 17.05
N ALA A 320 1.32 -3.71 18.15
CA ALA A 320 0.88 -4.02 19.51
C ALA A 320 -0.59 -3.60 19.73
N LEU A 321 -0.94 -2.37 19.34
CA LEU A 321 -2.30 -1.84 19.44
C LEU A 321 -3.33 -2.71 18.68
N SER A 322 -2.95 -3.21 17.51
CA SER A 322 -3.81 -4.05 16.66
C SER A 322 -3.73 -5.55 17.00
N GLY A 323 -3.07 -5.90 18.11
CA GLY A 323 -3.09 -7.25 18.69
C GLY A 323 -2.20 -8.28 18.00
N ARG A 324 -1.12 -7.84 17.33
CA ARG A 324 -0.09 -8.77 16.83
C ARG A 324 0.69 -9.34 18.01
N ASP A 325 1.15 -10.58 17.84
CA ASP A 325 1.93 -11.28 18.88
C ASP A 325 3.24 -10.57 19.18
N GLU A 326 3.61 -10.50 20.46
CA GLU A 326 4.85 -9.86 20.93
C GLU A 326 6.09 -10.46 20.25
N ALA A 327 6.11 -11.78 20.02
CA ALA A 327 7.21 -12.45 19.34
C ALA A 327 7.38 -11.98 17.88
N LEU A 328 6.28 -11.70 17.18
CA LEU A 328 6.32 -11.08 15.84
C LEU A 328 6.85 -9.65 15.91
N ILE A 329 6.36 -8.84 16.85
CA ILE A 329 6.77 -7.43 17.01
C ILE A 329 8.27 -7.33 17.25
N GLN A 330 8.82 -8.12 18.17
CA GLN A 330 10.26 -8.18 18.45
C GLN A 330 11.04 -8.69 17.24
N THR A 331 10.49 -9.63 16.48
CA THR A 331 11.11 -10.14 15.23
C THR A 331 11.19 -9.05 14.18
N VAL A 332 10.14 -8.23 14.03
CA VAL A 332 10.12 -7.05 13.13
C VAL A 332 11.24 -6.09 13.49
N GLU A 333 11.36 -5.71 14.77
CA GLU A 333 12.41 -4.81 15.23
C GLU A 333 13.81 -5.33 14.91
N LEU A 334 14.09 -6.59 15.30
CA LEU A 334 15.37 -7.24 15.06
C LEU A 334 15.72 -7.30 13.58
N TYR A 335 14.77 -7.74 12.75
CA TYR A 335 14.98 -7.88 11.31
C TYR A 335 15.26 -6.55 10.63
N TYR A 336 14.43 -5.53 10.89
CA TYR A 336 14.57 -4.23 10.24
C TYR A 336 15.85 -3.50 10.65
N LYS A 337 16.27 -3.64 11.91
CA LYS A 337 17.57 -3.10 12.38
C LYS A 337 18.75 -3.84 11.76
N GLU A 338 18.72 -5.17 11.70
CA GLU A 338 19.80 -5.99 11.10
C GLU A 338 19.97 -5.72 9.61
N GLN A 339 18.86 -5.49 8.90
CA GLN A 339 18.86 -5.21 7.45
C GLN A 339 19.12 -3.73 7.11
N GLY A 340 19.26 -2.85 8.09
CA GLY A 340 19.37 -1.41 7.85
C GLY A 340 18.15 -0.82 7.14
N LEU A 341 16.97 -1.38 7.42
CA LEU A 341 15.66 -0.94 6.94
C LEU A 341 14.90 -0.13 8.01
N TRP A 342 15.41 -0.07 9.24
CA TRP A 342 14.86 0.73 10.31
C TRP A 342 15.07 2.22 10.05
N ARG A 343 14.05 3.04 10.29
CA ARG A 343 14.16 4.50 10.14
C ARG A 343 15.18 5.08 11.12
N GLU A 344 16.19 5.73 10.60
CA GLU A 344 17.23 6.42 11.35
C GLU A 344 17.20 7.92 11.05
N SER A 345 17.20 8.74 12.09
CA SER A 345 17.29 10.19 11.94
C SER A 345 18.64 10.60 11.37
N GLY A 346 18.65 11.54 10.42
CA GLY A 346 19.88 12.07 9.84
C GLY A 346 20.57 11.16 8.81
N ARG A 347 19.96 10.06 8.40
CA ARG A 347 20.47 9.23 7.32
C ARG A 347 20.48 10.01 6.00
N ASN A 348 21.63 10.04 5.35
CA ASN A 348 21.79 10.71 4.07
C ASN A 348 21.42 9.75 2.93
N ILE A 349 20.15 9.84 2.50
CA ILE A 349 19.64 9.07 1.35
C ILE A 349 19.53 10.02 0.16
N ALA A 350 20.06 9.58 -0.99
CA ALA A 350 19.91 10.32 -2.23
C ALA A 350 18.58 10.00 -2.90
N TYR A 351 17.77 11.02 -3.11
CA TYR A 351 16.50 10.95 -3.83
C TYR A 351 16.62 11.67 -5.17
N GLY A 352 15.82 11.26 -6.17
CA GLY A 352 15.76 11.91 -7.48
C GLY A 352 15.27 13.36 -7.40
N ALA A 353 14.39 13.65 -6.44
CA ALA A 353 13.98 14.98 -6.03
C ALA A 353 13.70 14.99 -4.53
N ASN A 354 13.86 16.14 -3.89
CA ASN A 354 13.50 16.36 -2.49
C ASN A 354 12.45 17.45 -2.39
N LEU A 355 11.28 17.10 -1.87
CA LEU A 355 10.22 18.03 -1.51
C LEU A 355 10.21 18.20 0.01
N SER A 356 9.71 19.33 0.48
CA SER A 356 9.62 19.63 1.90
C SER A 356 8.30 20.30 2.24
N LEU A 357 7.71 19.93 3.37
CA LEU A 357 6.51 20.54 3.92
C LEU A 357 6.68 20.80 5.42
N ASP A 358 6.57 22.06 5.80
CA ASP A 358 6.41 22.44 7.20
C ASP A 358 4.95 22.18 7.62
N LEU A 359 4.77 21.25 8.54
CA LEU A 359 3.46 20.89 9.09
C LEU A 359 2.73 22.09 9.73
N ALA A 360 3.47 23.08 10.26
CA ALA A 360 2.89 24.28 10.84
C ALA A 360 2.16 25.16 9.78
N THR A 361 2.42 24.96 8.51
CA THR A 361 1.77 25.70 7.42
C THR A 361 0.45 25.09 6.93
N VAL A 362 0.10 23.92 7.44
CA VAL A 362 -1.13 23.21 7.06
C VAL A 362 -2.34 23.91 7.67
N LYS A 363 -3.29 24.30 6.82
CA LYS A 363 -4.53 24.97 7.20
C LYS A 363 -5.72 24.01 7.04
N PRO A 364 -6.79 24.20 7.83
CA PRO A 364 -8.06 23.55 7.58
C PRO A 364 -8.53 23.79 6.14
N ALA A 365 -8.94 22.74 5.46
CA ALA A 365 -9.25 22.77 4.04
C ALA A 365 -10.31 21.74 3.65
N LEU A 366 -10.85 21.92 2.46
CA LEU A 366 -11.76 20.95 1.83
C LEU A 366 -11.19 20.53 0.48
N ALA A 367 -11.54 19.34 0.03
CA ALA A 367 -11.29 18.95 -1.34
C ALA A 367 -12.12 19.83 -2.29
N GLY A 368 -11.56 20.15 -3.45
CA GLY A 368 -12.27 20.90 -4.48
C GLY A 368 -13.37 20.08 -5.14
N PRO A 369 -14.21 20.71 -6.01
CA PRO A 369 -15.43 20.08 -6.51
C PRO A 369 -15.18 18.86 -7.41
N LYS A 370 -13.99 18.72 -7.99
CA LYS A 370 -13.69 17.65 -8.96
C LYS A 370 -12.69 16.62 -8.43
N ARG A 371 -11.63 17.06 -7.77
CA ARG A 371 -10.51 16.18 -7.38
C ARG A 371 -9.92 16.59 -6.05
N PRO A 372 -9.34 15.63 -5.28
CA PRO A 372 -8.71 15.92 -3.98
C PRO A 372 -7.59 16.95 -4.03
N GLN A 373 -6.81 16.98 -5.12
CA GLN A 373 -5.74 17.97 -5.30
C GLN A 373 -6.22 19.41 -5.55
N ASP A 374 -7.50 19.59 -5.92
CA ASP A 374 -8.14 20.90 -6.06
C ASP A 374 -8.53 21.43 -4.67
N ARG A 375 -7.56 21.44 -3.75
CA ARG A 375 -7.74 21.81 -2.36
C ARG A 375 -8.12 23.27 -2.21
N VAL A 376 -9.09 23.55 -1.33
CA VAL A 376 -9.55 24.90 -1.01
C VAL A 376 -9.41 25.14 0.49
N ASP A 377 -8.69 26.18 0.88
CA ASP A 377 -8.62 26.62 2.29
C ASP A 377 -10.02 26.97 2.79
N LEU A 378 -10.33 26.61 4.04
CA LEU A 378 -11.68 26.80 4.61
C LEU A 378 -12.10 28.26 4.62
N ASP A 379 -11.17 29.17 4.88
CA ASP A 379 -11.40 30.61 4.87
C ASP A 379 -11.73 31.18 3.46
N ALA A 380 -11.26 30.51 2.39
CA ALA A 380 -11.52 30.88 0.99
C ALA A 380 -12.75 30.17 0.40
N MET A 381 -13.39 29.23 1.12
CA MET A 381 -14.42 28.35 0.56
C MET A 381 -15.61 29.11 -0.04
N LYS A 382 -16.08 30.17 0.62
CA LYS A 382 -17.24 30.94 0.12
C LYS A 382 -16.96 31.58 -1.25
N SER A 383 -15.81 32.21 -1.42
CA SER A 383 -15.44 32.85 -2.67
C SER A 383 -15.16 31.83 -3.78
N GLN A 384 -14.48 30.75 -3.44
CA GLN A 384 -14.19 29.67 -4.38
C GLN A 384 -15.47 28.97 -4.84
N TRP A 385 -16.42 28.72 -3.94
CA TRP A 385 -17.71 28.12 -4.28
C TRP A 385 -18.48 28.94 -5.32
N HIS A 386 -18.56 30.28 -5.15
CA HIS A 386 -19.21 31.14 -6.13
C HIS A 386 -18.54 31.10 -7.50
N LYS A 387 -17.21 31.07 -7.51
CA LYS A 387 -16.42 30.92 -8.73
C LYS A 387 -16.68 29.58 -9.41
N ASP A 388 -16.64 28.48 -8.67
CA ASP A 388 -16.85 27.14 -9.19
C ASP A 388 -18.26 26.93 -9.73
N LEU A 389 -19.28 27.50 -9.09
CA LEU A 389 -20.65 27.49 -9.61
C LEU A 389 -20.75 28.08 -11.01
N ALA A 390 -20.06 29.19 -11.26
CA ALA A 390 -20.05 29.83 -12.56
C ALA A 390 -19.18 29.08 -13.58
N ASP A 391 -17.90 28.83 -13.21
CA ASP A 391 -16.88 28.37 -14.15
C ASP A 391 -16.97 26.85 -14.42
N SER A 392 -17.31 26.06 -13.39
CA SER A 392 -17.31 24.60 -13.48
C SER A 392 -18.68 23.99 -13.71
N PHE A 393 -19.75 24.64 -13.24
CA PHE A 393 -21.11 24.13 -13.31
C PHE A 393 -22.04 24.98 -14.18
N GLY A 394 -21.57 26.12 -14.73
CA GLY A 394 -22.34 27.01 -15.63
C GLY A 394 -23.56 27.65 -14.94
N VAL A 395 -23.61 27.61 -13.61
CA VAL A 395 -24.70 28.21 -12.83
C VAL A 395 -24.37 29.68 -12.61
N LYS A 396 -25.20 30.56 -13.17
CA LYS A 396 -25.07 32.03 -12.88
C LYS A 396 -25.30 32.19 -11.37
N SER A 397 -24.34 32.88 -10.71
CA SER A 397 -24.48 33.24 -9.29
C SER A 397 -25.85 33.86 -9.07
N PRO A 398 -26.67 33.42 -8.11
CA PRO A 398 -27.86 34.14 -7.75
C PRO A 398 -27.42 35.58 -7.38
N ALA A 399 -28.02 36.57 -8.02
CA ALA A 399 -27.84 37.95 -7.61
C ALA A 399 -28.00 38.01 -6.10
N ALA A 400 -27.09 38.71 -5.42
CA ALA A 400 -27.11 38.85 -3.98
C ALA A 400 -28.55 39.08 -3.54
N ALA A 401 -29.11 38.11 -2.78
CA ALA A 401 -30.44 38.31 -2.21
C ALA A 401 -30.36 39.58 -1.36
N THR A 402 -30.98 40.62 -1.82
CA THR A 402 -31.22 41.81 -1.04
C THR A 402 -32.07 41.36 0.15
N THR A 403 -31.43 41.16 1.30
CA THR A 403 -32.11 41.07 2.58
C THR A 403 -32.69 42.44 2.90
N ALA A 404 -33.84 42.73 2.34
CA ALA A 404 -34.72 43.74 2.78
C ALA A 404 -36.08 43.07 3.09
N GLY A 405 -36.12 42.40 4.21
CA GLY A 405 -37.29 41.92 4.89
C GLY A 405 -37.20 42.44 6.31
N SER A 406 -37.55 43.68 6.55
CA SER A 406 -37.91 44.16 7.87
C SER A 406 -39.09 43.34 8.32
N MET A 407 -38.95 42.57 9.40
CA MET A 407 -40.08 42.18 10.19
C MET A 407 -40.65 43.46 10.80
N ALA A 408 -41.73 43.91 10.28
CA ALA A 408 -42.61 44.83 10.97
C ALA A 408 -43.73 44.03 11.56
N ASP A 409 -43.89 44.16 12.86
CA ASP A 409 -45.02 43.89 13.80
C ASP A 409 -45.97 42.72 13.47
#